data_c57355962113f3ae174943bbf10f5c9e
#
_entry.id   c57355962113f3ae174943bbf10f5c9e
#
_cell.length_a   1.000
_cell.length_b   1.000
_cell.length_c   1.000
_cell.angle_alpha   90.00
_cell.angle_beta   90.00
_cell.angle_gamma   90.00
#
_symmetry.space_group_name_H-M   'P 1'
#
loop_
_entity.id
_entity.type
_entity.pdbx_description
1 polymer ?
#
loop_
_entity_poly.entity_id
_entity_poly.type
_entity_poly.pdbx_seq_one_letter_code
_entity_poly.pdbx_strand_id
1 'polypeptide(L)'
;MKQIFLFLTTLLLSCCSSDNVIKAQNMDKMYITIGDQTQSITLADNDATRTLIEKLPVTVTLNSSGDFEIWGPLGFSLPTSNQQITAQPGDVVLYNGSNICLFYGSNSWSYTPLGKIEGLSESQLRTFLKAGESNISVTLSLSSGTTTIGNLTSTPSPKGEGNIYSLDGRQVSNPSKGIYIKNGKKVIL
;
A
#
# COMPACT_ATOMS: atom_id res chain seq x y z
N MET A 1 18.09 -39.11 60.41
CA MET A 1 17.98 -39.46 58.99
C MET A 1 17.91 -38.19 58.22
N LYS A 2 19.00 -37.80 57.57
CA LYS A 2 19.10 -36.53 56.81
C LYS A 2 18.69 -36.82 55.38
N GLN A 3 17.65 -36.19 54.87
CA GLN A 3 17.28 -36.24 53.48
C GLN A 3 18.02 -35.14 52.71
N ILE A 4 18.82 -35.53 51.74
CA ILE A 4 19.57 -34.66 50.83
C ILE A 4 18.65 -34.37 49.63
N PHE A 5 18.20 -33.12 49.49
CA PHE A 5 17.49 -32.67 48.29
C PHE A 5 18.53 -32.30 47.21
N LEU A 6 18.55 -33.12 46.16
CA LEU A 6 19.37 -32.87 44.97
C LEU A 6 18.60 -31.93 44.04
N PHE A 7 18.99 -30.65 43.97
CA PHE A 7 18.49 -29.69 43.00
C PHE A 7 19.11 -29.98 41.63
N LEU A 8 18.30 -30.56 40.73
CA LEU A 8 18.65 -30.71 39.32
C LEU A 8 18.29 -29.42 38.59
N THR A 9 19.27 -28.53 38.36
CA THR A 9 19.11 -27.34 37.54
C THR A 9 19.11 -27.72 36.08
N THR A 10 17.93 -27.79 35.43
CA THR A 10 17.81 -27.91 33.99
C THR A 10 18.04 -26.53 33.37
N LEU A 11 19.17 -26.39 32.70
CA LEU A 11 19.51 -25.24 31.87
C LEU A 11 18.70 -25.33 30.57
N LEU A 12 17.59 -24.61 30.47
CA LEU A 12 16.84 -24.42 29.24
C LEU A 12 17.65 -23.48 28.33
N LEU A 13 18.32 -24.04 27.33
CA LEU A 13 18.78 -23.25 26.18
C LEU A 13 17.55 -22.72 25.45
N SER A 14 17.25 -21.45 25.68
CA SER A 14 16.29 -20.71 24.86
C SER A 14 16.95 -20.45 23.50
N CYS A 15 16.61 -21.27 22.53
CA CYS A 15 16.89 -21.00 21.12
C CYS A 15 16.04 -19.81 20.71
N CYS A 16 16.64 -18.61 20.68
CA CYS A 16 16.04 -17.47 20.01
C CYS A 16 16.05 -17.76 18.51
N SER A 17 14.99 -18.40 18.03
CA SER A 17 14.62 -18.30 16.64
C SER A 17 14.29 -16.84 16.37
N SER A 18 15.12 -16.17 15.57
CA SER A 18 14.78 -14.88 15.00
C SER A 18 13.70 -15.11 13.95
N ASP A 19 12.51 -15.46 14.42
CA ASP A 19 11.32 -15.35 13.60
C ASP A 19 11.21 -13.88 13.26
N ASN A 20 11.33 -13.58 11.97
CA ASN A 20 10.86 -12.34 11.39
C ASN A 20 9.37 -12.25 11.73
N VAL A 21 9.06 -11.78 12.91
CA VAL A 21 7.77 -11.22 13.23
C VAL A 21 7.69 -9.98 12.33
N ILE A 22 7.19 -10.19 11.11
CA ILE A 22 6.63 -9.10 10.33
C ILE A 22 5.60 -8.53 11.29
N LYS A 23 6.03 -7.45 11.96
CA LYS A 23 5.20 -6.65 12.82
C LYS A 23 3.92 -6.46 12.02
N ALA A 24 2.81 -7.02 12.49
CA ALA A 24 1.50 -6.71 11.94
C ALA A 24 1.40 -5.19 12.05
N GLN A 25 1.79 -4.51 10.96
CA GLN A 25 1.58 -3.08 10.83
C GLN A 25 0.08 -2.93 11.01
N ASN A 26 -0.29 -2.02 11.88
CA ASN A 26 -1.68 -1.65 12.10
C ASN A 26 -2.23 -1.27 10.72
N MET A 27 -2.85 -2.25 10.04
CA MET A 27 -3.30 -2.11 8.65
C MET A 27 -4.69 -1.51 8.67
N ASP A 28 -4.78 -0.32 9.26
CA ASP A 28 -5.99 0.49 9.30
C ASP A 28 -6.15 1.37 8.05
N LYS A 29 -5.17 1.32 7.13
CA LYS A 29 -5.16 2.14 5.91
C LYS A 29 -4.69 1.38 4.69
N MET A 30 -5.32 1.68 3.56
CA MET A 30 -4.82 1.42 2.21
C MET A 30 -4.82 2.72 1.41
N TYR A 31 -4.31 2.68 0.20
CA TYR A 31 -4.22 3.83 -0.69
C TYR A 31 -4.92 3.54 -2.01
N ILE A 32 -5.54 4.57 -2.56
CA ILE A 32 -6.16 4.57 -3.87
C ILE A 32 -5.44 5.59 -4.76
N THR A 33 -5.02 5.15 -5.94
CA THR A 33 -4.38 6.00 -6.94
C THR A 33 -5.20 6.03 -8.22
N ILE A 34 -5.47 7.25 -8.71
CA ILE A 34 -6.16 7.52 -9.98
C ILE A 34 -5.33 8.56 -10.73
N GLY A 35 -4.75 8.19 -11.88
CA GLY A 35 -3.75 9.02 -12.55
C GLY A 35 -2.56 9.30 -11.64
N ASP A 36 -2.25 10.59 -11.43
CA ASP A 36 -1.13 11.05 -10.60
C ASP A 36 -1.51 11.32 -9.14
N GLN A 37 -2.78 11.16 -8.78
CA GLN A 37 -3.29 11.48 -7.46
C GLN A 37 -3.45 10.22 -6.61
N THR A 38 -3.02 10.30 -5.36
CA THR A 38 -3.17 9.24 -4.37
C THR A 38 -3.86 9.77 -3.11
N GLN A 39 -4.84 9.02 -2.62
CA GLN A 39 -5.54 9.29 -1.37
C GLN A 39 -5.48 8.08 -0.43
N SER A 40 -5.58 8.32 0.86
CA SER A 40 -5.68 7.25 1.84
C SER A 40 -7.14 6.84 2.05
N ILE A 41 -7.35 5.56 2.28
CA ILE A 41 -8.63 4.97 2.71
C ILE A 41 -8.42 4.43 4.12
N THR A 42 -9.17 4.91 5.09
CA THR A 42 -9.27 4.29 6.41
C THR A 42 -10.14 3.04 6.28
N LEU A 43 -9.63 1.90 6.71
CA LEU A 43 -10.25 0.59 6.47
C LEU A 43 -11.32 0.28 7.53
N ALA A 44 -12.39 -0.38 7.09
CA ALA A 44 -13.35 -1.02 8.00
C ALA A 44 -12.75 -2.31 8.56
N ASP A 45 -13.02 -2.62 9.82
CA ASP A 45 -12.54 -3.86 10.45
C ASP A 45 -13.54 -5.01 10.21
N ASN A 46 -13.32 -5.78 9.14
CA ASN A 46 -14.10 -6.97 8.80
C ASN A 46 -13.31 -7.95 7.91
N ASP A 47 -13.87 -9.13 7.68
CA ASP A 47 -13.20 -10.19 6.88
C ASP A 47 -13.00 -9.81 5.41
N ALA A 48 -13.92 -9.01 4.83
CA ALA A 48 -13.78 -8.52 3.47
C ALA A 48 -12.51 -7.68 3.31
N THR A 49 -12.30 -6.76 4.24
CA THR A 49 -11.14 -5.86 4.26
C THR A 49 -9.84 -6.62 4.50
N ARG A 50 -9.83 -7.56 5.45
CA ARG A 50 -8.67 -8.42 5.72
C ARG A 50 -8.28 -9.23 4.48
N THR A 51 -9.27 -9.82 3.79
CA THR A 51 -9.03 -10.57 2.55
C THR A 51 -8.61 -9.66 1.40
N LEU A 52 -9.17 -8.45 1.29
CA LEU A 52 -8.77 -7.46 0.27
C LEU A 52 -7.29 -7.09 0.41
N ILE A 53 -6.83 -6.83 1.63
CA ILE A 53 -5.44 -6.48 1.95
C ILE A 53 -4.46 -7.53 1.41
N GLU A 54 -4.79 -8.82 1.52
CA GLU A 54 -3.96 -9.93 1.03
C GLU A 54 -3.85 -9.97 -0.50
N LYS A 55 -4.77 -9.31 -1.22
CA LYS A 55 -4.80 -9.25 -2.68
C LYS A 55 -4.12 -8.02 -3.26
N LEU A 56 -3.76 -7.05 -2.40
CA LEU A 56 -3.13 -5.81 -2.86
C LEU A 56 -1.65 -6.02 -3.25
N PRO A 57 -1.12 -5.29 -4.24
CA PRO A 57 -1.81 -4.27 -5.02
C PRO A 57 -2.73 -4.83 -6.11
N VAL A 58 -3.82 -4.14 -6.40
CA VAL A 58 -4.74 -4.48 -7.49
C VAL A 58 -5.09 -3.24 -8.30
N THR A 59 -5.15 -3.37 -9.62
CA THR A 59 -5.65 -2.34 -10.52
C THR A 59 -6.94 -2.81 -11.16
N VAL A 60 -7.98 -1.97 -11.07
CA VAL A 60 -9.32 -2.24 -11.57
C VAL A 60 -9.77 -1.12 -12.51
N THR A 61 -10.72 -1.43 -13.39
CA THR A 61 -11.36 -0.43 -14.25
C THR A 61 -12.77 -0.17 -13.73
N LEU A 62 -13.05 1.08 -13.36
CA LEU A 62 -14.33 1.50 -12.81
C LEU A 62 -15.03 2.47 -13.77
N ASN A 63 -16.36 2.56 -13.64
CA ASN A 63 -17.22 3.44 -14.44
C ASN A 63 -18.16 4.22 -13.52
N SER A 64 -18.46 5.46 -13.87
CA SER A 64 -19.49 6.25 -13.18
C SER A 64 -20.87 5.66 -13.37
N SER A 65 -21.68 5.70 -12.32
CA SER A 65 -23.08 5.25 -12.33
C SER A 65 -23.93 6.13 -11.41
N GLY A 66 -25.16 6.40 -11.81
CA GLY A 66 -26.19 7.06 -11.00
C GLY A 66 -25.86 8.46 -10.50
N ASP A 67 -24.81 9.11 -10.98
CA ASP A 67 -24.30 10.40 -10.51
C ASP A 67 -23.92 10.43 -9.01
N PHE A 68 -23.61 9.26 -8.43
CA PHE A 68 -23.23 9.15 -7.01
C PHE A 68 -22.01 8.26 -6.75
N GLU A 69 -21.59 7.42 -7.69
CA GLU A 69 -20.47 6.48 -7.49
C GLU A 69 -19.67 6.21 -8.78
N ILE A 70 -18.45 5.71 -8.60
CA ILE A 70 -17.77 4.89 -9.60
C ILE A 70 -17.70 3.46 -9.09
N TRP A 71 -17.96 2.48 -9.95
CA TRP A 71 -17.97 1.07 -9.56
C TRP A 71 -17.48 0.14 -10.66
N GLY A 72 -17.10 -1.07 -10.26
CA GLY A 72 -16.71 -2.13 -11.19
C GLY A 72 -16.17 -3.36 -10.50
N PRO A 73 -15.86 -4.43 -11.26
CA PRO A 73 -15.41 -5.70 -10.71
C PRO A 73 -13.99 -5.61 -10.15
N LEU A 74 -13.77 -6.26 -8.99
CA LEU A 74 -12.44 -6.46 -8.41
C LEU A 74 -11.62 -7.52 -9.16
N GLY A 75 -12.27 -8.41 -9.92
CA GLY A 75 -11.64 -9.58 -10.55
C GLY A 75 -11.56 -10.80 -9.64
N PHE A 76 -12.02 -10.69 -8.40
CA PHE A 76 -12.11 -11.76 -7.40
C PHE A 76 -13.27 -11.50 -6.44
N SER A 77 -13.64 -12.52 -5.67
CA SER A 77 -14.68 -12.37 -4.63
C SER A 77 -14.05 -12.18 -3.25
N LEU A 78 -14.77 -11.45 -2.40
CA LEU A 78 -14.46 -11.22 -0.99
C LEU A 78 -15.58 -11.76 -0.10
N PRO A 79 -15.30 -12.11 1.16
CA PRO A 79 -16.34 -12.38 2.16
C PRO A 79 -17.32 -11.22 2.25
N THR A 80 -18.58 -11.50 2.54
CA THR A 80 -19.61 -10.46 2.64
C THR A 80 -20.14 -10.37 4.07
N SER A 81 -20.37 -9.13 4.52
CA SER A 81 -21.04 -8.78 5.77
C SER A 81 -22.00 -7.63 5.47
N ASN A 82 -22.97 -7.92 4.60
CA ASN A 82 -23.89 -6.93 4.04
C ASN A 82 -24.76 -6.29 5.11
N GLN A 83 -24.83 -4.98 5.08
CA GLN A 83 -25.64 -4.14 5.95
C GLN A 83 -26.44 -3.17 5.10
N GLN A 84 -27.70 -2.92 5.48
CA GLN A 84 -28.49 -1.84 4.87
C GLN A 84 -27.93 -0.52 5.37
N ILE A 85 -27.22 0.19 4.51
CA ILE A 85 -26.60 1.48 4.83
C ILE A 85 -26.94 2.53 3.77
N THR A 86 -26.87 3.79 4.16
CA THR A 86 -26.87 4.92 3.23
C THR A 86 -25.41 5.37 3.07
N ALA A 87 -24.78 4.93 1.97
CA ALA A 87 -23.42 5.33 1.64
C ALA A 87 -23.36 6.85 1.40
N GLN A 88 -22.28 7.46 1.86
CA GLN A 88 -22.01 8.89 1.81
C GLN A 88 -20.74 9.18 0.97
N PRO A 89 -20.53 10.42 0.53
CA PRO A 89 -19.29 10.80 -0.14
C PRO A 89 -18.04 10.33 0.63
N GLY A 90 -17.14 9.66 -0.09
CA GLY A 90 -15.92 9.05 0.45
C GLY A 90 -16.07 7.58 0.85
N ASP A 91 -17.27 7.06 1.03
CA ASP A 91 -17.45 5.66 1.40
C ASP A 91 -16.97 4.73 0.28
N VAL A 92 -16.29 3.66 0.70
CA VAL A 92 -15.80 2.57 -0.15
C VAL A 92 -16.49 1.29 0.32
N VAL A 93 -17.20 0.64 -0.58
CA VAL A 93 -17.99 -0.55 -0.22
C VAL A 93 -17.82 -1.69 -1.22
N LEU A 94 -18.12 -2.89 -0.77
CA LEU A 94 -18.24 -4.07 -1.61
C LEU A 94 -19.72 -4.29 -1.95
N TYR A 95 -19.99 -4.48 -3.23
CA TYR A 95 -21.31 -4.81 -3.76
C TYR A 95 -21.30 -6.21 -4.38
N ASN A 96 -22.29 -7.02 -4.06
CA ASN A 96 -22.45 -8.40 -4.55
C ASN A 96 -21.18 -9.27 -4.38
N GLY A 97 -20.35 -9.01 -3.37
CA GLY A 97 -19.19 -9.81 -3.05
C GLY A 97 -18.00 -9.72 -4.01
N SER A 98 -18.13 -9.01 -5.15
CA SER A 98 -17.07 -8.97 -6.16
C SER A 98 -16.88 -7.61 -6.84
N ASN A 99 -17.72 -6.63 -6.55
CA ASN A 99 -17.61 -5.29 -7.11
C ASN A 99 -17.26 -4.27 -6.03
N ILE A 100 -16.35 -3.36 -6.33
CA ILE A 100 -16.04 -2.21 -5.48
C ILE A 100 -16.82 -0.99 -5.96
N CYS A 101 -17.37 -0.22 -5.02
CA CYS A 101 -18.03 1.06 -5.27
C CYS A 101 -17.35 2.15 -4.44
N LEU A 102 -17.11 3.29 -5.05
CA LEU A 102 -16.46 4.47 -4.47
C LEU A 102 -17.41 5.65 -4.62
N PHE A 103 -17.92 6.17 -3.52
CA PHE A 103 -18.99 7.15 -3.52
C PHE A 103 -18.47 8.60 -3.55
N TYR A 104 -19.05 9.41 -4.43
CA TYR A 104 -18.94 10.87 -4.43
C TYR A 104 -20.30 11.54 -4.22
N GLY A 105 -21.37 10.79 -4.14
CA GLY A 105 -22.71 11.16 -3.74
C GLY A 105 -23.26 10.19 -2.71
N SER A 106 -24.56 9.99 -2.66
CA SER A 106 -25.23 9.14 -1.67
C SER A 106 -26.20 8.15 -2.31
N ASN A 107 -26.22 6.91 -1.79
CA ASN A 107 -27.18 5.88 -2.18
C ASN A 107 -27.42 4.90 -1.03
N SER A 108 -28.65 4.40 -0.91
CA SER A 108 -29.03 3.44 0.13
C SER A 108 -29.21 2.05 -0.47
N TRP A 109 -28.40 1.10 0.01
CA TRP A 109 -28.46 -0.29 -0.42
C TRP A 109 -27.84 -1.23 0.62
N SER A 110 -27.84 -2.52 0.30
CA SER A 110 -27.18 -3.54 1.11
C SER A 110 -25.73 -3.72 0.66
N TYR A 111 -24.78 -3.21 1.43
CA TYR A 111 -23.35 -3.22 1.14
C TYR A 111 -22.55 -3.84 2.27
N THR A 112 -21.34 -4.34 1.95
CA THR A 112 -20.31 -4.62 2.94
C THR A 112 -19.32 -3.45 2.97
N PRO A 113 -19.18 -2.71 4.08
CA PRO A 113 -18.22 -1.61 4.18
C PRO A 113 -16.79 -2.10 3.97
N LEU A 114 -15.98 -1.38 3.18
CA LEU A 114 -14.55 -1.61 3.02
C LEU A 114 -13.72 -0.50 3.67
N GLY A 115 -14.24 0.73 3.71
CA GLY A 115 -13.53 1.85 4.31
C GLY A 115 -14.05 3.20 3.85
N LYS A 116 -13.22 4.24 4.07
CA LYS A 116 -13.58 5.62 3.72
C LYS A 116 -12.37 6.41 3.23
N ILE A 117 -12.51 7.13 2.12
CA ILE A 117 -11.59 8.17 1.66
C ILE A 117 -11.86 9.40 2.51
N GLU A 118 -10.88 9.85 3.26
CA GLU A 118 -11.03 11.00 4.17
C GLU A 118 -10.29 12.24 3.67
N GLY A 119 -10.63 13.40 4.24
CA GLY A 119 -9.94 14.66 4.00
C GLY A 119 -10.30 15.36 2.69
N LEU A 120 -11.25 14.85 1.92
CA LEU A 120 -11.76 15.49 0.70
C LEU A 120 -13.22 15.95 0.89
N SER A 121 -13.54 17.13 0.41
CA SER A 121 -14.92 17.58 0.25
C SER A 121 -15.62 16.80 -0.88
N GLU A 122 -16.94 16.84 -0.94
CA GLU A 122 -17.71 16.19 -2.02
C GLU A 122 -17.23 16.63 -3.41
N SER A 123 -17.01 17.93 -3.63
CA SER A 123 -16.51 18.45 -4.90
C SER A 123 -15.11 17.93 -5.25
N GLN A 124 -14.24 17.79 -4.26
CA GLN A 124 -12.91 17.22 -4.44
C GLN A 124 -12.97 15.72 -4.72
N LEU A 125 -13.89 14.98 -4.07
CA LEU A 125 -14.15 13.57 -4.35
C LEU A 125 -14.64 13.37 -5.77
N ARG A 126 -15.62 14.19 -6.24
CA ARG A 126 -16.10 14.14 -7.63
C ARG A 126 -14.98 14.35 -8.65
N THR A 127 -14.08 15.28 -8.37
CA THR A 127 -12.90 15.53 -9.23
C THR A 127 -11.92 14.36 -9.17
N PHE A 128 -11.56 13.90 -7.99
CA PHE A 128 -10.60 12.81 -7.77
C PHE A 128 -11.10 11.49 -8.38
N LEU A 129 -12.36 11.13 -8.13
CA LEU A 129 -12.99 9.93 -8.63
C LEU A 129 -13.45 10.04 -10.09
N LYS A 130 -13.18 11.19 -10.76
CA LYS A 130 -13.53 11.44 -12.16
C LYS A 130 -15.01 11.19 -12.45
N ALA A 131 -15.89 11.80 -11.62
CA ALA A 131 -17.32 11.67 -11.71
C ALA A 131 -17.84 11.93 -13.14
N GLY A 132 -18.64 11.00 -13.69
CA GLY A 132 -19.17 11.07 -15.04
C GLY A 132 -18.29 10.43 -16.12
N GLU A 133 -17.03 10.03 -15.79
CA GLU A 133 -16.16 9.35 -16.74
C GLU A 133 -16.40 7.82 -16.73
N SER A 134 -15.90 7.15 -17.77
CA SER A 134 -15.87 5.70 -17.90
C SER A 134 -14.43 5.21 -18.10
N ASN A 135 -14.20 3.90 -17.85
CA ASN A 135 -12.89 3.26 -17.99
C ASN A 135 -11.80 3.92 -17.12
N ILE A 136 -12.17 4.30 -15.91
CA ILE A 136 -11.27 4.90 -14.92
C ILE A 136 -10.36 3.81 -14.37
N SER A 137 -9.05 3.92 -14.61
CA SER A 137 -8.05 3.02 -14.01
C SER A 137 -7.80 3.42 -12.56
N VAL A 138 -8.05 2.51 -11.63
CA VAL A 138 -7.92 2.69 -10.19
C VAL A 138 -6.98 1.65 -9.63
N THR A 139 -5.92 2.06 -8.94
CA THR A 139 -5.00 1.15 -8.25
C THR A 139 -5.20 1.26 -6.73
N LEU A 140 -5.43 0.11 -6.10
CA LEU A 140 -5.47 -0.03 -4.64
C LEU A 140 -4.15 -0.65 -4.18
N SER A 141 -3.53 -0.13 -3.12
CA SER A 141 -2.23 -0.59 -2.60
C SER A 141 -2.07 -0.35 -1.10
N LEU A 142 -1.08 -1.01 -0.47
CA LEU A 142 -0.71 -0.79 0.93
C LEU A 142 0.31 0.32 1.12
N SER A 143 0.87 0.84 0.03
CA SER A 143 1.81 1.96 0.06
C SER A 143 1.27 3.14 -0.74
N SER A 144 1.56 4.35 -0.31
CA SER A 144 1.10 5.59 -0.95
C SER A 144 1.64 5.83 -2.36
N GLY A 145 2.22 4.81 -3.00
CA GLY A 145 2.68 4.90 -4.39
C GLY A 145 3.78 5.92 -4.66
N THR A 146 4.37 6.51 -3.62
CA THR A 146 5.65 7.18 -3.78
C THR A 146 6.76 6.12 -3.74
N THR A 147 6.71 5.14 -4.65
CA THR A 147 7.95 4.71 -5.22
C THR A 147 8.40 5.88 -6.11
N THR A 148 8.94 6.88 -5.51
CA THR A 148 10.00 7.60 -6.15
C THR A 148 11.12 6.53 -6.27
N ILE A 149 11.07 5.71 -7.31
CA ILE A 149 12.28 5.44 -8.05
C ILE A 149 12.69 6.86 -8.36
N GLY A 150 13.63 7.37 -7.52
CA GLY A 150 14.19 8.68 -7.77
C GLY A 150 14.48 8.69 -9.25
N ASN A 151 13.76 9.54 -9.94
CA ASN A 151 14.04 9.83 -11.31
C ASN A 151 15.54 10.08 -11.28
N LEU A 152 16.33 9.11 -11.73
CA LEU A 152 17.64 9.37 -12.25
C LEU A 152 17.36 10.19 -13.51
N THR A 153 16.78 11.38 -13.33
CA THR A 153 17.05 12.47 -14.23
C THR A 153 18.56 12.61 -14.13
N SER A 154 19.22 11.96 -15.05
CA SER A 154 20.52 12.40 -15.52
C SER A 154 20.31 13.81 -16.05
N THR A 155 20.12 14.78 -15.13
CA THR A 155 20.51 16.14 -15.42
C THR A 155 21.96 16.02 -15.79
N PRO A 156 22.41 16.38 -17.01
CA PRO A 156 23.81 16.42 -17.31
C PRO A 156 24.43 17.39 -16.32
N SER A 157 25.08 16.84 -15.29
CA SER A 157 25.91 17.60 -14.39
C SER A 157 26.96 18.32 -15.24
N PRO A 158 27.17 19.64 -15.07
CA PRO A 158 28.22 20.32 -15.78
C PRO A 158 29.54 19.55 -15.55
N LYS A 159 30.35 19.44 -16.60
CA LYS A 159 31.64 18.76 -16.63
C LYS A 159 32.47 19.07 -15.37
N GLY A 160 32.42 18.20 -14.38
CA GLY A 160 33.28 18.13 -13.23
C GLY A 160 33.64 16.67 -13.02
N GLU A 161 34.85 16.35 -12.63
CA GLU A 161 35.39 15.02 -12.44
C GLU A 161 34.40 14.14 -11.65
N GLY A 162 33.89 13.09 -12.29
CA GLY A 162 32.80 12.29 -11.76
C GLY A 162 33.18 11.64 -10.43
N ASN A 163 32.36 11.84 -9.40
CA ASN A 163 32.53 11.26 -8.08
C ASN A 163 32.66 9.73 -8.18
N ILE A 164 33.55 9.18 -7.37
CA ILE A 164 33.80 7.74 -7.25
C ILE A 164 33.05 7.23 -6.03
N TYR A 165 32.36 6.10 -6.20
CA TYR A 165 31.60 5.44 -5.12
C TYR A 165 32.09 4.01 -4.94
N SER A 166 32.16 3.56 -3.69
CA SER A 166 32.34 2.16 -3.36
C SER A 166 31.10 1.33 -3.72
N LEU A 167 31.23 0.00 -3.73
CA LEU A 167 30.11 -0.89 -4.11
C LEU A 167 28.92 -0.84 -3.12
N ASP A 168 29.13 -0.35 -1.91
CA ASP A 168 28.10 -0.10 -0.90
C ASP A 168 27.48 1.31 -1.01
N GLY A 169 27.80 2.07 -2.08
CA GLY A 169 27.20 3.36 -2.42
C GLY A 169 27.78 4.57 -1.68
N ARG A 170 28.90 4.42 -0.94
CA ARG A 170 29.57 5.55 -0.28
C ARG A 170 30.49 6.30 -1.24
N GLN A 171 30.45 7.63 -1.21
CA GLN A 171 31.39 8.44 -1.96
C GLN A 171 32.82 8.28 -1.41
N VAL A 172 33.79 8.08 -2.30
CA VAL A 172 35.21 7.87 -1.97
C VAL A 172 36.03 8.99 -2.56
N SER A 173 36.61 9.82 -1.72
CA SER A 173 37.46 10.97 -2.14
C SER A 173 38.87 10.57 -2.54
N ASN A 174 39.42 9.52 -1.93
CA ASN A 174 40.75 8.99 -2.21
C ASN A 174 40.67 7.46 -2.40
N PRO A 175 40.32 6.99 -3.63
CA PRO A 175 40.18 5.57 -3.87
C PRO A 175 41.54 4.88 -3.85
N SER A 176 41.67 3.80 -3.09
CA SER A 176 42.77 2.86 -3.17
C SER A 176 42.54 1.84 -4.29
N LYS A 177 43.49 0.95 -4.53
CA LYS A 177 43.33 -0.12 -5.54
C LYS A 177 42.09 -0.97 -5.21
N GLY A 178 41.13 -1.04 -6.12
CA GLY A 178 39.89 -1.73 -5.86
C GLY A 178 38.83 -1.53 -6.96
N ILE A 179 37.60 -1.99 -6.71
CA ILE A 179 36.47 -1.87 -7.61
C ILE A 179 35.53 -0.78 -7.11
N TYR A 180 35.16 0.14 -7.99
CA TYR A 180 34.35 1.31 -7.70
C TYR A 180 33.29 1.55 -8.78
N ILE A 181 32.34 2.46 -8.51
CA ILE A 181 31.38 2.99 -9.49
C ILE A 181 31.76 4.44 -9.79
N LYS A 182 31.99 4.76 -11.06
CA LYS A 182 32.22 6.12 -11.55
C LYS A 182 31.30 6.37 -12.74
N ASN A 183 30.49 7.45 -12.68
CA ASN A 183 29.49 7.78 -13.72
C ASN A 183 28.55 6.59 -14.04
N GLY A 184 28.11 5.87 -13.02
CA GLY A 184 27.22 4.72 -13.16
C GLY A 184 27.86 3.46 -13.75
N LYS A 185 29.19 3.46 -14.00
CA LYS A 185 29.93 2.33 -14.55
C LYS A 185 30.91 1.76 -13.54
N LYS A 186 31.08 0.44 -13.55
CA LYS A 186 32.10 -0.24 -12.77
C LYS A 186 33.49 0.10 -13.31
N VAL A 187 34.39 0.56 -12.44
CA VAL A 187 35.78 0.86 -12.74
C VAL A 187 36.69 0.12 -11.76
N ILE A 188 37.89 -0.23 -12.19
CA ILE A 188 38.94 -0.82 -11.37
C ILE A 188 40.06 0.21 -11.32
N LEU A 189 40.47 0.58 -10.11
CA LEU A 189 41.56 1.52 -9.85
C LEU A 189 42.71 0.81 -9.16
#